data_cacdcf569e6b9dcf1d35fca6afaf54e0
#
_entry.id   cacdcf569e6b9dcf1d35fca6afaf54e0
#
_cell.length_a   1.000
_cell.length_b   1.000
_cell.length_c   1.000
_cell.angle_alpha   90.00
_cell.angle_beta   90.00
_cell.angle_gamma   90.00
#
_symmetry.space_group_name_H-M   'P 1'
#
loop_
_entity.id
_entity.type
_entity.pdbx_description
1 polymer ?
#
loop_
_entity_poly.entity_id
_entity_poly.type
_entity_poly.pdbx_seq_one_letter_code
_entity_poly.pdbx_strand_id
1 'polypeptide(L)'
;MRNTKNRNGAAAAPVLALALTAALLAAGLSGCAGGAGSSTTAPAATSVGAADQQAASAQQTDARKESDTQKETGTQDAAGTQTETATAQETSAGAEVQQGELLETDYFSILIPEDLDGLYDVSVTPAAVSVYEKNAHEMGAGFVFNVAAYSDPADYANNPHYSRGGMVTDLGNQSYDIVIEYPTDVQMDLDHREEYTKLAEAVPGILETLQPAKNYKYTKQEDIDTTGIYTGVLDELYRLMKEKAGVEKMAGNQAFSTTFGLMAENTEKPLEKAAYCFEDITGDGYAELLLGCVDGDEIYDLYAPVDGKAVHVFEGTERACYYLTDQMETVLYRGSGGAKYGVNTIYSLPAQSADMVSQISLIYDGEKDEKNPWFIDYGGDMTLEPVTEEKWNEMLGRFGEIRKIEWIPLKDWKK
;
A
#
# COMPACT_ATOMS: atom_id res chain seq x y z
N MET A 1 -48.65 2.75 -25.63
CA MET A 1 -48.72 2.04 -24.32
C MET A 1 -47.76 0.86 -24.37
N ARG A 2 -46.55 0.99 -23.86
CA ARG A 2 -45.67 -0.12 -23.41
C ARG A 2 -44.72 0.47 -22.38
N ASN A 3 -44.89 0.04 -21.19
CA ASN A 3 -44.19 0.41 -19.98
C ASN A 3 -42.84 -0.33 -19.94
N THR A 4 -41.72 0.36 -19.91
CA THR A 4 -40.41 -0.24 -19.59
C THR A 4 -39.97 0.29 -18.23
N LYS A 5 -40.00 -0.60 -17.26
CA LYS A 5 -39.46 -0.42 -15.92
C LYS A 5 -37.94 -0.39 -15.97
N ASN A 6 -37.39 0.75 -15.58
CA ASN A 6 -35.98 0.91 -15.20
C ASN A 6 -35.75 0.12 -13.89
N ARG A 7 -34.85 -0.86 -13.92
CA ARG A 7 -34.31 -1.55 -12.74
C ARG A 7 -32.87 -1.04 -12.58
N ASN A 8 -32.67 -0.09 -11.70
CA ASN A 8 -31.35 0.19 -11.16
C ASN A 8 -31.02 -0.92 -10.17
N GLY A 9 -30.13 -1.82 -10.58
CA GLY A 9 -29.48 -2.76 -9.68
C GLY A 9 -28.19 -2.13 -9.19
N ALA A 10 -28.16 -1.69 -7.95
CA ALA A 10 -26.91 -1.42 -7.25
C ALA A 10 -26.20 -2.77 -7.06
N ALA A 11 -25.05 -2.92 -7.68
CA ALA A 11 -24.14 -4.03 -7.41
C ALA A 11 -23.43 -3.72 -6.07
N ALA A 12 -23.74 -4.50 -5.05
CA ALA A 12 -22.96 -4.53 -3.84
C ALA A 12 -21.61 -5.17 -4.16
N ALA A 13 -20.53 -4.49 -3.85
CA ALA A 13 -19.18 -5.04 -3.89
C ALA A 13 -19.08 -6.21 -2.88
N PRO A 14 -18.41 -7.30 -3.23
CA PRO A 14 -18.21 -8.39 -2.28
C PRO A 14 -17.18 -7.96 -1.23
N VAL A 15 -17.59 -8.01 0.03
CA VAL A 15 -16.70 -8.00 1.19
C VAL A 15 -15.80 -9.21 1.06
N LEU A 16 -14.49 -8.97 0.87
CA LEU A 16 -13.49 -10.01 0.78
C LEU A 16 -13.34 -10.65 2.16
N ALA A 17 -13.90 -11.85 2.32
CA ALA A 17 -13.63 -12.67 3.48
C ALA A 17 -12.19 -13.18 3.38
N LEU A 18 -11.32 -12.71 4.27
CA LEU A 18 -9.95 -13.20 4.43
C LEU A 18 -10.01 -14.65 4.91
N ALA A 19 -9.86 -15.60 3.99
CA ALA A 19 -9.69 -17.02 4.34
C ALA A 19 -8.22 -17.23 4.75
N LEU A 20 -7.98 -17.34 6.06
CA LEU A 20 -6.69 -17.79 6.61
C LEU A 20 -6.46 -19.25 6.20
N THR A 21 -5.69 -19.48 5.15
CA THR A 21 -5.14 -20.80 4.84
C THR A 21 -3.80 -20.98 5.53
N ALA A 22 -3.80 -21.60 6.70
CA ALA A 22 -2.59 -22.02 7.40
C ALA A 22 -1.89 -23.14 6.60
N ALA A 23 -0.80 -22.82 5.90
CA ALA A 23 0.09 -23.79 5.32
C ALA A 23 1.09 -24.29 6.38
N LEU A 24 0.87 -25.52 6.90
CA LEU A 24 1.83 -26.22 7.74
C LEU A 24 3.05 -26.63 6.88
N LEU A 25 4.18 -25.97 7.07
CA LEU A 25 5.49 -26.47 6.63
C LEU A 25 6.20 -27.15 7.81
N ALA A 26 6.20 -28.47 7.80
CA ALA A 26 7.05 -29.27 8.70
C ALA A 26 8.50 -29.21 8.19
N ALA A 27 9.36 -28.46 8.86
CA ALA A 27 10.80 -28.51 8.64
C ALA A 27 11.41 -29.61 9.49
N GLY A 28 11.91 -30.68 8.84
CA GLY A 28 12.73 -31.72 9.45
C GLY A 28 14.13 -31.20 9.76
N LEU A 29 14.47 -31.20 11.03
CA LEU A 29 15.83 -31.02 11.54
C LEU A 29 16.65 -32.30 11.30
N SER A 30 17.78 -32.19 10.60
CA SER A 30 18.89 -33.12 10.74
C SER A 30 20.20 -32.34 10.73
N GLY A 31 20.81 -32.28 11.89
CA GLY A 31 22.15 -31.77 12.07
C GLY A 31 23.23 -32.72 11.60
N CYS A 32 24.41 -32.19 11.29
CA CYS A 32 25.70 -32.79 11.69
C CYS A 32 26.84 -31.77 11.55
N ALA A 33 27.72 -31.89 12.51
CA ALA A 33 28.83 -31.05 12.86
C ALA A 33 30.05 -31.19 11.95
N GLY A 34 30.89 -30.13 11.96
CA GLY A 34 32.34 -30.30 12.08
C GLY A 34 33.20 -30.00 10.89
N GLY A 35 34.16 -29.10 11.05
CA GLY A 35 35.40 -29.12 10.31
C GLY A 35 36.02 -27.76 10.00
N ALA A 36 37.02 -27.40 10.77
CA ALA A 36 37.84 -26.23 10.66
C ALA A 36 38.77 -26.21 9.45
N GLY A 37 39.10 -24.98 8.98
CA GLY A 37 40.48 -24.77 8.54
C GLY A 37 40.69 -24.09 7.21
N SER A 38 41.29 -22.92 7.28
CA SER A 38 42.38 -22.40 6.46
C SER A 38 42.10 -21.35 5.40
N SER A 39 42.65 -20.22 5.72
CA SER A 39 42.95 -19.02 4.94
C SER A 39 43.61 -19.28 3.57
N THR A 40 43.23 -18.51 2.54
CA THR A 40 44.19 -17.95 1.55
C THR A 40 43.56 -16.76 0.81
N THR A 41 44.32 -15.68 0.91
CA THR A 41 44.51 -14.46 0.09
C THR A 41 43.77 -14.32 -1.23
N ALA A 42 43.19 -13.10 -1.37
CA ALA A 42 42.69 -12.48 -2.61
C ALA A 42 43.79 -12.23 -3.65
N PRO A 43 43.41 -12.03 -4.89
CA PRO A 43 43.94 -10.87 -5.61
C PRO A 43 42.86 -9.95 -6.18
N ALA A 44 43.25 -8.70 -6.23
CA ALA A 44 42.54 -7.53 -6.70
C ALA A 44 42.10 -7.66 -8.16
N ALA A 45 40.90 -7.18 -8.46
CA ALA A 45 40.47 -6.85 -9.80
C ALA A 45 40.02 -5.37 -9.87
N THR A 46 40.54 -4.75 -10.86
CA THR A 46 40.65 -3.39 -11.27
C THR A 46 39.30 -2.69 -11.49
N SER A 47 39.15 -1.52 -10.87
CA SER A 47 38.08 -0.54 -11.11
C SER A 47 38.25 0.15 -12.48
N VAL A 48 37.17 0.25 -13.23
CA VAL A 48 37.06 1.19 -14.35
C VAL A 48 36.00 2.24 -13.99
N GLY A 49 36.39 3.48 -14.11
CA GLY A 49 35.88 4.67 -13.54
C GLY A 49 34.43 5.06 -13.85
N ALA A 50 33.83 5.60 -12.83
CA ALA A 50 32.67 6.48 -12.90
C ALA A 50 33.16 7.91 -12.87
N ALA A 51 32.65 8.74 -13.78
CA ALA A 51 32.96 10.15 -13.87
C ALA A 51 32.15 10.97 -12.89
N ASP A 52 32.83 11.86 -12.23
CA ASP A 52 32.38 12.94 -11.35
C ASP A 52 31.22 13.77 -11.89
N GLN A 53 30.25 14.09 -11.02
CA GLN A 53 29.65 15.41 -10.99
C GLN A 53 29.57 15.94 -9.57
N GLN A 54 30.25 17.06 -9.40
CA GLN A 54 30.48 17.80 -8.17
C GLN A 54 29.22 18.49 -7.64
N ALA A 55 29.10 18.45 -6.32
CA ALA A 55 28.28 19.30 -5.49
C ALA A 55 28.72 20.80 -5.60
N ALA A 56 27.73 21.68 -5.64
CA ALA A 56 27.89 23.08 -5.36
C ALA A 56 27.07 23.47 -4.14
N SER A 57 27.76 23.73 -3.05
CA SER A 57 27.29 24.40 -1.86
C SER A 57 27.15 25.89 -2.09
N ALA A 58 26.08 26.52 -1.64
CA ALA A 58 26.03 27.98 -1.49
C ALA A 58 25.34 28.34 -0.18
N GLN A 59 26.10 28.85 0.64
CA GLN A 59 26.08 29.82 1.76
C GLN A 59 24.73 30.43 2.21
N GLN A 60 24.60 30.36 3.53
CA GLN A 60 23.83 31.23 4.40
C GLN A 60 24.08 32.70 4.20
N THR A 61 23.04 33.52 4.32
CA THR A 61 23.14 34.87 4.90
C THR A 61 21.93 35.17 5.75
N ASP A 62 22.18 35.43 7.03
CA ASP A 62 21.32 36.03 8.03
C ASP A 62 20.86 37.45 7.61
N ALA A 63 19.63 37.79 7.92
CA ALA A 63 19.23 39.14 8.26
C ALA A 63 18.00 39.18 9.15
N ARG A 64 18.25 39.37 10.41
CA ARG A 64 17.36 39.76 11.51
C ARG A 64 16.93 41.23 11.30
N LYS A 65 15.64 41.52 11.48
CA LYS A 65 15.19 42.84 11.94
C LYS A 65 13.85 42.74 12.68
N GLU A 66 13.92 43.11 13.92
CA GLU A 66 12.84 43.45 14.84
C GLU A 66 12.16 44.78 14.42
N SER A 67 10.90 44.92 14.79
CA SER A 67 10.28 46.18 15.30
C SER A 67 8.79 45.94 15.52
N ASP A 68 8.36 45.79 16.72
CA ASP A 68 7.67 46.73 17.66
C ASP A 68 6.27 47.20 17.27
N THR A 69 5.35 46.75 18.12
CA THR A 69 4.33 47.49 18.91
C THR A 69 3.35 48.46 18.19
N GLN A 70 2.06 48.14 18.27
CA GLN A 70 1.14 48.99 19.05
C GLN A 70 -0.24 48.38 19.23
N LYS A 71 -0.72 48.55 20.42
CA LYS A 71 -1.94 48.28 21.12
C LYS A 71 -2.97 49.37 20.82
N GLU A 72 -4.21 49.02 20.54
CA GLU A 72 -5.34 49.85 20.95
C GLU A 72 -6.60 49.04 21.27
N THR A 73 -7.15 49.39 22.38
CA THR A 73 -8.36 48.95 23.05
C THR A 73 -9.60 49.67 22.48
N GLY A 74 -10.71 48.96 22.39
CA GLY A 74 -12.03 49.56 22.15
C GLY A 74 -13.14 48.64 22.60
N THR A 75 -13.80 49.05 23.65
CA THR A 75 -14.84 48.40 24.44
C THR A 75 -16.24 48.71 23.91
N GLN A 76 -17.21 47.81 24.25
CA GLN A 76 -18.70 48.01 24.38
C GLN A 76 -19.52 47.93 23.10
N ASP A 77 -20.75 47.40 23.03
CA ASP A 77 -21.77 46.99 24.03
C ASP A 77 -22.78 46.01 23.38
N ALA A 78 -23.21 45.12 24.18
CA ALA A 78 -24.53 44.56 24.53
C ALA A 78 -25.69 44.40 23.50
N ALA A 79 -26.32 43.25 23.65
CA ALA A 79 -27.77 42.92 23.65
C ALA A 79 -28.41 42.38 22.37
N GLY A 80 -28.96 41.17 22.49
CA GLY A 80 -29.94 40.63 21.56
C GLY A 80 -30.16 39.13 21.68
N THR A 81 -30.81 38.70 22.78
CA THR A 81 -31.37 37.36 22.97
C THR A 81 -32.39 37.04 21.90
N GLN A 82 -32.20 35.98 21.11
CA GLN A 82 -33.32 35.19 20.57
C GLN A 82 -32.95 33.72 20.57
N THR A 83 -33.65 32.99 21.41
CA THR A 83 -33.69 31.55 21.52
C THR A 83 -34.52 31.02 20.35
N GLU A 84 -33.89 30.40 19.35
CA GLU A 84 -34.61 29.51 18.43
C GLU A 84 -34.26 28.09 18.76
N THR A 85 -35.24 27.40 19.31
CA THR A 85 -35.28 25.97 19.57
C THR A 85 -35.43 25.27 18.22
N ALA A 86 -34.35 24.83 17.61
CA ALA A 86 -34.40 23.91 16.49
C ALA A 86 -34.56 22.49 17.04
N THR A 87 -35.74 21.93 16.93
CA THR A 87 -36.04 20.54 17.19
C THR A 87 -35.37 19.69 16.14
N ALA A 88 -34.28 19.06 16.49
CA ALA A 88 -33.66 17.99 15.68
C ALA A 88 -34.59 16.77 15.76
N GLN A 89 -35.18 16.42 14.63
CA GLN A 89 -35.89 15.16 14.44
C GLN A 89 -34.85 14.03 14.37
N GLU A 90 -34.75 13.32 15.47
CA GLU A 90 -34.05 12.01 15.51
C GLU A 90 -34.85 11.02 14.65
N THR A 91 -34.31 10.65 13.50
CA THR A 91 -34.67 9.42 12.81
C THR A 91 -33.83 8.28 13.38
N SER A 92 -34.22 7.74 14.52
CA SER A 92 -33.68 6.50 15.04
C SER A 92 -34.27 5.33 14.24
N ALA A 93 -33.56 4.83 13.25
CA ALA A 93 -33.66 3.44 12.84
C ALA A 93 -32.97 2.64 13.95
N GLY A 94 -33.69 1.66 14.56
CA GLY A 94 -33.22 0.91 15.72
C GLY A 94 -31.90 0.19 15.46
N ALA A 95 -30.81 0.80 15.89
CA ALA A 95 -29.55 0.09 16.13
C ALA A 95 -29.75 -0.63 17.48
N GLU A 96 -29.62 -1.95 17.50
CA GLU A 96 -29.42 -2.70 18.73
C GLU A 96 -28.24 -2.07 19.46
N VAL A 97 -28.46 -1.61 20.68
CA VAL A 97 -27.37 -1.08 21.52
C VAL A 97 -26.49 -2.25 21.85
N GLN A 98 -25.35 -2.39 21.16
CA GLN A 98 -24.33 -3.38 21.51
C GLN A 98 -23.87 -3.09 22.94
N GLN A 99 -24.01 -4.09 23.81
CA GLN A 99 -23.48 -4.05 25.17
C GLN A 99 -22.05 -4.58 25.14
N GLY A 100 -21.15 -3.97 25.91
CA GLY A 100 -19.76 -4.37 25.96
C GLY A 100 -18.88 -3.40 26.73
N GLU A 101 -17.58 -3.65 26.71
CA GLU A 101 -16.57 -2.81 27.34
C GLU A 101 -16.14 -1.70 26.36
N LEU A 102 -16.32 -0.44 26.76
CA LEU A 102 -15.88 0.73 26.01
C LEU A 102 -14.41 1.06 26.37
N LEU A 103 -13.52 0.99 25.39
CA LEU A 103 -12.11 1.34 25.51
C LEU A 103 -11.87 2.70 24.87
N GLU A 104 -11.37 3.66 25.64
CA GLU A 104 -11.20 5.06 25.22
C GLU A 104 -9.73 5.45 25.19
N THR A 105 -9.34 6.19 24.16
CA THR A 105 -8.04 6.88 24.01
C THR A 105 -8.26 8.39 23.94
N ASP A 106 -7.18 9.17 23.78
CA ASP A 106 -7.30 10.60 23.54
C ASP A 106 -7.89 10.94 22.15
N TYR A 107 -7.90 9.99 21.20
CA TYR A 107 -8.25 10.18 19.79
C TYR A 107 -9.54 9.49 19.37
N PHE A 108 -9.80 8.29 19.91
CA PHE A 108 -10.93 7.45 19.53
C PHE A 108 -11.36 6.54 20.68
N SER A 109 -12.50 5.89 20.50
CA SER A 109 -12.95 4.78 21.35
C SER A 109 -13.40 3.61 20.48
N ILE A 110 -13.31 2.39 21.00
CA ILE A 110 -13.87 1.16 20.43
C ILE A 110 -14.65 0.40 21.50
N LEU A 111 -15.62 -0.40 21.06
CA LEU A 111 -16.43 -1.25 21.96
C LEU A 111 -16.09 -2.71 21.72
N ILE A 112 -15.67 -3.42 22.77
CA ILE A 112 -15.55 -4.88 22.72
C ILE A 112 -16.87 -5.48 23.18
N PRO A 113 -17.55 -6.31 22.34
CA PRO A 113 -18.86 -6.89 22.67
C PRO A 113 -18.84 -7.76 23.95
N GLU A 114 -19.93 -7.73 24.73
CA GLU A 114 -20.09 -8.47 26.00
C GLU A 114 -19.93 -10.01 25.85
N ASP A 115 -20.23 -10.55 24.67
CA ASP A 115 -20.09 -11.99 24.40
C ASP A 115 -18.62 -12.47 24.28
N LEU A 116 -17.69 -11.54 24.29
CA LEU A 116 -16.24 -11.79 24.35
C LEU A 116 -15.67 -11.65 25.76
N ASP A 117 -16.52 -11.32 26.74
CA ASP A 117 -16.08 -11.03 28.12
C ASP A 117 -15.33 -12.22 28.73
N GLY A 118 -14.18 -11.92 29.37
CA GLY A 118 -13.32 -12.93 29.98
C GLY A 118 -12.38 -13.70 29.04
N LEU A 119 -12.48 -13.47 27.72
CA LEU A 119 -11.59 -14.11 26.71
C LEU A 119 -10.32 -13.28 26.43
N TYR A 120 -10.30 -12.01 26.78
CA TYR A 120 -9.25 -11.08 26.40
C TYR A 120 -8.67 -10.32 27.58
N ASP A 121 -7.45 -9.82 27.38
CA ASP A 121 -6.81 -8.74 28.12
C ASP A 121 -6.58 -7.56 27.22
N VAL A 122 -6.57 -6.34 27.77
CA VAL A 122 -6.34 -5.12 27.02
C VAL A 122 -5.20 -4.29 27.61
N SER A 123 -4.49 -3.61 26.73
CA SER A 123 -3.58 -2.54 27.09
C SER A 123 -4.04 -1.25 26.42
N VAL A 124 -4.38 -0.23 27.22
CA VAL A 124 -4.83 1.06 26.71
C VAL A 124 -3.78 2.11 27.03
N THR A 125 -3.37 2.85 26.00
CA THR A 125 -2.49 4.02 26.11
C THR A 125 -3.24 5.27 25.64
N PRO A 126 -2.68 6.48 25.79
CA PRO A 126 -3.31 7.69 25.23
C PRO A 126 -3.60 7.62 23.73
N ALA A 127 -2.83 6.85 22.95
CA ALA A 127 -2.95 6.80 21.51
C ALA A 127 -3.36 5.43 20.95
N ALA A 128 -3.41 4.37 21.75
CA ALA A 128 -3.61 3.02 21.23
C ALA A 128 -4.38 2.10 22.19
N VAL A 129 -5.05 1.12 21.59
CA VAL A 129 -5.68 -0.02 22.28
C VAL A 129 -5.11 -1.30 21.68
N SER A 130 -4.48 -2.14 22.51
CA SER A 130 -4.01 -3.48 22.11
C SER A 130 -4.86 -4.53 22.81
N VAL A 131 -5.25 -5.56 22.05
CA VAL A 131 -6.08 -6.67 22.54
C VAL A 131 -5.32 -7.98 22.40
N TYR A 132 -5.38 -8.78 23.44
CA TYR A 132 -4.69 -10.07 23.56
C TYR A 132 -5.68 -11.16 23.95
N GLU A 133 -5.49 -12.38 23.48
CA GLU A 133 -6.16 -13.55 24.05
C GLU A 133 -5.56 -13.78 25.45
N LYS A 134 -6.44 -13.93 26.44
CA LYS A 134 -6.09 -13.86 27.87
C LYS A 134 -5.11 -14.93 28.32
N ASN A 135 -5.36 -16.20 27.97
CA ASN A 135 -4.53 -17.31 28.45
C ASN A 135 -3.13 -17.28 27.80
N ALA A 136 -3.06 -16.97 26.51
CA ALA A 136 -1.78 -16.81 25.85
C ALA A 136 -1.03 -15.54 26.32
N HIS A 137 -1.77 -14.48 26.69
CA HIS A 137 -1.17 -13.25 27.24
C HIS A 137 -0.47 -13.48 28.56
N GLU A 138 -1.03 -14.30 29.45
CA GLU A 138 -0.35 -14.71 30.68
C GLU A 138 1.00 -15.42 30.43
N MET A 139 1.19 -16.00 29.26
CA MET A 139 2.44 -16.64 28.81
C MET A 139 3.33 -15.72 27.97
N GLY A 140 2.94 -14.45 27.78
CA GLY A 140 3.68 -13.44 27.02
C GLY A 140 3.47 -13.53 25.50
N ALA A 141 2.33 -14.07 25.07
CA ALA A 141 1.91 -14.20 23.67
C ALA A 141 0.48 -13.65 23.48
N GLY A 142 -0.32 -14.17 22.55
CA GLY A 142 -1.75 -13.93 22.45
C GLY A 142 -2.16 -12.62 21.79
N PHE A 143 -1.24 -11.90 21.14
CA PHE A 143 -1.59 -10.67 20.42
C PHE A 143 -2.63 -10.95 19.33
N VAL A 144 -3.74 -10.18 19.35
CA VAL A 144 -4.83 -10.31 18.38
C VAL A 144 -4.85 -9.13 17.42
N PHE A 145 -4.89 -7.90 17.94
CA PHE A 145 -4.79 -6.68 17.16
C PHE A 145 -4.43 -5.48 18.03
N ASN A 146 -3.96 -4.42 17.38
CA ASN A 146 -3.78 -3.10 17.96
C ASN A 146 -4.47 -2.06 17.09
N VAL A 147 -5.12 -1.07 17.69
CA VAL A 147 -5.59 0.14 16.98
C VAL A 147 -4.86 1.32 17.57
N ALA A 148 -4.19 2.09 16.73
CA ALA A 148 -3.40 3.23 17.17
C ALA A 148 -3.62 4.48 16.30
N ALA A 149 -3.45 5.66 16.89
CA ALA A 149 -3.48 6.94 16.22
C ALA A 149 -2.05 7.44 16.00
N TYR A 150 -1.65 7.70 14.75
CA TYR A 150 -0.33 8.18 14.38
C TYR A 150 -0.41 9.56 13.72
N SER A 151 0.51 10.45 14.08
CA SER A 151 0.61 11.79 13.48
C SER A 151 1.50 11.83 12.24
N ASP A 152 2.36 10.83 12.05
CA ASP A 152 3.31 10.73 10.94
C ASP A 152 3.23 9.31 10.35
N PRO A 153 2.95 9.17 9.05
CA PRO A 153 2.96 7.88 8.37
C PRO A 153 4.28 7.12 8.50
N ALA A 154 5.43 7.81 8.63
CA ALA A 154 6.73 7.18 8.82
C ALA A 154 6.82 6.33 10.09
N ASP A 155 5.98 6.62 11.11
CA ASP A 155 5.96 5.89 12.36
C ASP A 155 5.39 4.47 12.23
N TYR A 156 4.59 4.19 11.21
CA TYR A 156 3.97 2.88 11.01
C TYR A 156 4.28 2.23 9.63
N ALA A 157 4.81 2.99 8.66
CA ALA A 157 5.07 2.50 7.30
C ALA A 157 5.96 1.23 7.22
N ASN A 158 6.78 0.99 8.26
CA ASN A 158 7.64 -0.19 8.35
C ASN A 158 7.06 -1.31 9.23
N ASN A 159 5.82 -1.17 9.71
CA ASN A 159 5.18 -2.23 10.48
C ASN A 159 4.88 -3.42 9.55
N PRO A 160 5.15 -4.65 9.99
CA PRO A 160 5.15 -5.78 9.06
C PRO A 160 3.74 -6.22 8.61
N HIS A 161 2.70 -5.84 9.34
CA HIS A 161 1.34 -6.25 9.03
C HIS A 161 0.32 -5.27 9.63
N TYR A 162 -0.14 -4.35 8.82
CA TYR A 162 -1.12 -3.36 9.23
C TYR A 162 -2.13 -3.04 8.12
N SER A 163 -3.22 -2.39 8.49
CA SER A 163 -4.12 -1.71 7.57
C SER A 163 -4.49 -0.34 8.11
N ARG A 164 -4.82 0.60 7.23
CA ARG A 164 -5.30 1.91 7.62
C ARG A 164 -6.82 1.90 7.72
N GLY A 165 -7.36 2.19 8.92
CA GLY A 165 -8.80 2.23 9.17
C GLY A 165 -9.45 3.55 8.79
N GLY A 166 -8.66 4.62 8.70
CA GLY A 166 -9.14 5.97 8.42
C GLY A 166 -8.32 7.04 9.11
N MET A 167 -8.94 8.16 9.41
CA MET A 167 -8.28 9.33 9.97
C MET A 167 -9.18 10.04 10.99
N VAL A 168 -8.63 10.47 12.11
CA VAL A 168 -9.28 11.42 13.01
C VAL A 168 -8.65 12.80 12.86
N THR A 169 -9.50 13.84 12.76
CA THR A 169 -9.07 15.24 12.59
C THR A 169 -9.62 16.08 13.71
N ASP A 170 -8.78 16.86 14.37
CA ASP A 170 -9.18 17.78 15.44
C ASP A 170 -9.80 19.08 14.90
N LEU A 171 -10.28 19.93 15.81
CA LEU A 171 -10.85 21.24 15.45
C LEU A 171 -9.81 22.23 14.88
N GLY A 172 -8.51 21.96 15.03
CA GLY A 172 -7.40 22.72 14.45
C GLY A 172 -7.00 22.23 13.06
N ASN A 173 -7.68 21.21 12.51
CA ASN A 173 -7.38 20.50 11.26
C ASN A 173 -6.06 19.71 11.31
N GLN A 174 -5.58 19.34 12.50
CA GLN A 174 -4.52 18.35 12.61
C GLN A 174 -5.13 16.96 12.51
N SER A 175 -4.56 16.14 11.66
CA SER A 175 -5.03 14.78 11.39
C SER A 175 -4.09 13.74 11.95
N TYR A 176 -4.67 12.59 12.32
CA TYR A 176 -3.96 11.43 12.82
C TYR A 176 -4.53 10.20 12.13
N ASP A 177 -3.67 9.38 11.55
CA ASP A 177 -4.05 8.13 10.91
C ASP A 177 -4.46 7.11 11.97
N ILE A 178 -5.58 6.46 11.76
CA ILE A 178 -6.01 5.30 12.55
C ILE A 178 -5.50 4.06 11.85
N VAL A 179 -4.55 3.39 12.49
CA VAL A 179 -3.87 2.19 11.95
C VAL A 179 -4.25 0.99 12.79
N ILE A 180 -4.59 -0.11 12.13
CA ILE A 180 -4.88 -1.41 12.72
C ILE A 180 -3.68 -2.31 12.43
N GLU A 181 -3.05 -2.81 13.48
CA GLU A 181 -1.92 -3.72 13.38
C GLU A 181 -2.36 -5.14 13.74
N TYR A 182 -1.88 -6.10 12.98
CA TYR A 182 -2.20 -7.52 13.15
C TYR A 182 -0.94 -8.33 13.45
N PRO A 183 -1.07 -9.51 14.09
CA PRO A 183 0.07 -10.38 14.30
C PRO A 183 0.59 -10.92 12.97
N THR A 184 1.92 -10.98 12.83
CA THR A 184 2.57 -11.66 11.70
C THR A 184 2.53 -13.18 11.85
N ASP A 185 2.55 -13.66 13.11
CA ASP A 185 2.43 -15.06 13.46
C ASP A 185 1.30 -15.24 14.45
N VAL A 186 0.50 -16.28 14.30
CA VAL A 186 -0.57 -16.60 15.24
C VAL A 186 0.05 -17.07 16.57
N GLN A 187 -0.04 -16.24 17.60
CA GLN A 187 0.53 -16.47 18.93
C GLN A 187 -0.52 -17.01 19.89
N MET A 188 -1.14 -18.15 19.55
CA MET A 188 -2.17 -18.77 20.38
C MET A 188 -1.63 -19.92 21.22
N ASP A 189 -2.25 -20.13 22.39
CA ASP A 189 -2.17 -21.41 23.09
C ASP A 189 -3.07 -22.44 22.38
N LEU A 190 -2.53 -23.61 22.09
CA LEU A 190 -3.27 -24.66 21.39
C LEU A 190 -4.48 -25.18 22.19
N ASP A 191 -4.44 -25.12 23.52
CA ASP A 191 -5.53 -25.52 24.40
C ASP A 191 -6.66 -24.48 24.43
N HIS A 192 -6.37 -23.21 24.01
CA HIS A 192 -7.30 -22.07 23.97
C HIS A 192 -7.48 -21.52 22.55
N ARG A 193 -7.32 -22.37 21.53
CA ARG A 193 -7.43 -22.02 20.13
C ARG A 193 -8.79 -21.43 19.76
N GLU A 194 -9.87 -21.98 20.34
CA GLU A 194 -11.23 -21.56 20.02
C GLU A 194 -11.48 -20.13 20.49
N GLU A 195 -10.96 -19.75 21.66
CA GLU A 195 -11.05 -18.43 22.25
C GLU A 195 -10.28 -17.40 21.41
N TYR A 196 -9.05 -17.71 21.00
CA TYR A 196 -8.26 -16.88 20.11
C TYR A 196 -8.97 -16.66 18.77
N THR A 197 -9.49 -17.74 18.17
CA THR A 197 -10.19 -17.67 16.88
C THR A 197 -11.44 -16.81 16.98
N LYS A 198 -12.22 -16.95 18.07
CA LYS A 198 -13.42 -16.15 18.30
C LYS A 198 -13.09 -14.65 18.41
N LEU A 199 -12.00 -14.31 19.11
CA LEU A 199 -11.52 -12.93 19.19
C LEU A 199 -11.09 -12.39 17.83
N ALA A 200 -10.29 -13.16 17.08
CA ALA A 200 -9.80 -12.75 15.76
C ALA A 200 -10.95 -12.55 14.76
N GLU A 201 -11.96 -13.43 14.78
CA GLU A 201 -13.17 -13.30 13.94
C GLU A 201 -14.04 -12.09 14.32
N ALA A 202 -13.98 -11.62 15.56
CA ALA A 202 -14.74 -10.47 16.03
C ALA A 202 -14.09 -9.12 15.66
N VAL A 203 -12.81 -9.09 15.30
CA VAL A 203 -12.07 -7.84 15.02
C VAL A 203 -12.80 -6.90 14.05
N PRO A 204 -13.32 -7.35 12.88
CA PRO A 204 -14.02 -6.45 11.97
C PRO A 204 -15.23 -5.76 12.63
N GLY A 205 -16.03 -6.52 13.41
CA GLY A 205 -17.17 -5.96 14.13
C GLY A 205 -16.77 -4.97 15.25
N ILE A 206 -15.65 -5.21 15.93
CA ILE A 206 -15.10 -4.29 16.92
C ILE A 206 -14.67 -2.98 16.25
N LEU A 207 -13.97 -3.06 15.11
CA LEU A 207 -13.51 -1.89 14.35
C LEU A 207 -14.67 -1.04 13.79
N GLU A 208 -15.80 -1.65 13.46
CA GLU A 208 -17.02 -0.92 13.05
C GLU A 208 -17.59 -0.04 14.18
N THR A 209 -17.29 -0.34 15.44
CA THR A 209 -17.72 0.47 16.59
C THR A 209 -16.88 1.71 16.83
N LEU A 210 -15.78 1.91 16.07
CA LEU A 210 -14.87 3.03 16.26
C LEU A 210 -15.59 4.37 16.18
N GLN A 211 -15.45 5.16 17.23
CA GLN A 211 -15.97 6.50 17.34
C GLN A 211 -14.83 7.50 17.65
N PRO A 212 -14.86 8.71 17.09
CA PRO A 212 -13.88 9.73 17.44
C PRO A 212 -14.04 10.18 18.88
N ALA A 213 -12.91 10.48 19.54
CA ALA A 213 -12.94 11.16 20.82
C ALA A 213 -13.56 12.56 20.69
N LYS A 214 -13.92 13.16 21.84
CA LYS A 214 -14.50 14.51 21.84
C LYS A 214 -13.58 15.53 21.15
N ASN A 215 -14.16 16.35 20.26
CA ASN A 215 -13.48 17.35 19.44
C ASN A 215 -12.69 16.80 18.23
N TYR A 216 -12.83 15.53 17.92
CA TYR A 216 -12.33 14.94 16.69
C TYR A 216 -13.48 14.59 15.75
N LYS A 217 -13.19 14.54 14.46
CA LYS A 217 -14.03 13.97 13.41
C LYS A 217 -13.33 12.74 12.86
N TYR A 218 -14.03 11.62 12.79
CA TYR A 218 -13.53 10.42 12.10
C TYR A 218 -13.96 10.42 10.65
N THR A 219 -13.04 10.10 9.76
CA THR A 219 -13.27 9.84 8.35
C THR A 219 -12.74 8.43 8.06
N LYS A 220 -13.60 7.54 7.60
CA LYS A 220 -13.19 6.18 7.25
C LYS A 220 -12.24 6.19 6.07
N GLN A 221 -11.39 5.16 5.94
CA GLN A 221 -10.41 5.05 4.85
C GLN A 221 -11.10 5.10 3.48
N GLU A 222 -12.23 4.43 3.31
CA GLU A 222 -13.02 4.42 2.07
C GLU A 222 -13.56 5.79 1.63
N ASP A 223 -13.65 6.75 2.56
CA ASP A 223 -14.12 8.12 2.33
C ASP A 223 -12.97 9.12 2.11
N ILE A 224 -11.72 8.67 2.18
CA ILE A 224 -10.52 9.52 2.01
C ILE A 224 -10.10 9.46 0.54
N ASP A 225 -10.12 10.63 -0.13
CA ASP A 225 -9.54 10.73 -1.48
C ASP A 225 -8.02 10.73 -1.40
N THR A 226 -7.41 9.60 -1.69
CA THR A 226 -5.95 9.43 -1.78
C THR A 226 -5.42 9.67 -3.20
N THR A 227 -6.31 9.91 -4.18
CA THR A 227 -5.96 9.97 -5.61
C THR A 227 -5.65 11.38 -6.11
N GLY A 228 -6.05 12.41 -5.36
CA GLY A 228 -5.88 13.83 -5.75
C GLY A 228 -4.43 14.23 -6.04
N ILE A 229 -3.45 13.58 -5.40
CA ILE A 229 -2.00 13.81 -5.62
C ILE A 229 -1.55 13.51 -7.05
N TYR A 230 -2.26 12.64 -7.76
CA TYR A 230 -1.94 12.22 -9.14
C TYR A 230 -2.52 13.12 -10.23
N THR A 231 -3.29 14.15 -9.84
CA THR A 231 -3.95 15.06 -10.80
C THR A 231 -2.96 15.65 -11.82
N GLY A 232 -1.78 16.10 -11.37
CA GLY A 232 -0.77 16.67 -12.25
C GLY A 232 -0.19 15.66 -13.25
N VAL A 233 0.00 14.42 -12.82
CA VAL A 233 0.48 13.32 -13.68
C VAL A 233 -0.54 13.01 -14.78
N LEU A 234 -1.79 12.81 -14.39
CA LEU A 234 -2.87 12.48 -15.34
C LEU A 234 -3.19 13.65 -16.29
N ASP A 235 -3.13 14.89 -15.81
CA ASP A 235 -3.30 16.08 -16.65
C ASP A 235 -2.23 16.17 -17.73
N GLU A 236 -0.99 15.91 -17.36
CA GLU A 236 0.13 15.96 -18.32
C GLU A 236 0.06 14.81 -19.32
N LEU A 237 -0.20 13.58 -18.88
CA LEU A 237 -0.40 12.45 -19.79
C LEU A 237 -1.57 12.71 -20.75
N TYR A 238 -2.71 13.20 -20.22
CA TYR A 238 -3.86 13.55 -21.04
C TYR A 238 -3.49 14.57 -22.11
N ARG A 239 -2.75 15.63 -21.76
CA ARG A 239 -2.28 16.66 -22.68
C ARG A 239 -1.39 16.07 -23.77
N LEU A 240 -0.39 15.26 -23.39
CA LEU A 240 0.55 14.63 -24.33
C LEU A 240 -0.17 13.68 -25.30
N MET A 241 -1.08 12.85 -24.80
CA MET A 241 -1.85 11.92 -25.64
C MET A 241 -2.81 12.66 -26.56
N LYS A 242 -3.43 13.76 -26.12
CA LYS A 242 -4.29 14.61 -26.93
C LYS A 242 -3.54 15.32 -28.06
N GLU A 243 -2.31 15.75 -27.80
CA GLU A 243 -1.41 16.35 -28.78
C GLU A 243 -0.75 15.32 -29.69
N LYS A 244 -0.97 14.02 -29.48
CA LYS A 244 -0.28 12.92 -30.17
C LYS A 244 1.25 13.05 -30.07
N ALA A 245 1.72 13.29 -28.85
CA ALA A 245 3.16 13.39 -28.58
C ALA A 245 3.85 12.04 -28.86
N GLY A 246 4.80 12.05 -29.80
CA GLY A 246 5.55 10.86 -30.19
C GLY A 246 6.64 10.46 -29.21
N VAL A 247 7.36 9.39 -29.54
CA VAL A 247 8.41 8.76 -28.70
C VAL A 247 9.45 9.76 -28.20
N GLU A 248 9.96 10.63 -29.09
CA GLU A 248 10.99 11.64 -28.70
C GLU A 248 10.49 12.58 -27.61
N LYS A 249 9.22 13.00 -27.68
CA LYS A 249 8.63 13.93 -26.72
C LYS A 249 8.33 13.23 -25.38
N MET A 250 7.93 11.96 -25.41
CA MET A 250 7.77 11.14 -24.19
C MET A 250 9.11 10.89 -23.52
N ALA A 251 10.12 10.43 -24.25
CA ALA A 251 11.46 10.20 -23.72
C ALA A 251 12.09 11.47 -23.10
N GLY A 252 11.78 12.65 -23.65
CA GLY A 252 12.24 13.93 -23.09
C GLY A 252 11.53 14.35 -21.80
N ASN A 253 10.40 13.75 -21.48
CA ASN A 253 9.65 14.09 -20.28
C ASN A 253 10.11 13.33 -19.02
N GLN A 254 10.75 12.15 -19.19
CA GLN A 254 11.25 11.28 -18.11
C GLN A 254 10.17 10.86 -17.07
N ALA A 255 8.90 11.21 -17.32
CA ALA A 255 7.79 10.93 -16.42
C ALA A 255 6.87 9.82 -16.96
N PHE A 256 7.01 9.47 -18.24
CA PHE A 256 6.13 8.49 -18.88
C PHE A 256 6.90 7.57 -19.81
N SER A 257 6.45 6.32 -19.84
CA SER A 257 6.97 5.31 -20.75
C SER A 257 6.89 5.76 -22.22
N THR A 258 7.96 5.50 -22.95
CA THR A 258 8.02 5.69 -24.41
C THR A 258 6.96 4.87 -25.15
N THR A 259 6.39 3.84 -24.52
CA THR A 259 5.26 3.06 -25.04
C THR A 259 4.03 3.93 -25.30
N PHE A 260 3.77 4.97 -24.48
CA PHE A 260 2.72 5.94 -24.78
C PHE A 260 3.00 6.76 -26.03
N GLY A 261 4.27 7.08 -26.29
CA GLY A 261 4.67 7.75 -27.54
C GLY A 261 4.40 6.89 -28.76
N LEU A 262 4.78 5.61 -28.71
CA LEU A 262 4.45 4.64 -29.77
C LEU A 262 2.93 4.50 -29.96
N MET A 263 2.17 4.45 -28.88
CA MET A 263 0.70 4.42 -28.93
C MET A 263 0.14 5.68 -29.59
N ALA A 264 0.64 6.85 -29.25
CA ALA A 264 0.17 8.13 -29.80
C ALA A 264 0.45 8.26 -31.29
N GLU A 265 1.60 7.76 -31.77
CA GLU A 265 1.99 7.77 -33.19
C GLU A 265 1.18 6.77 -34.02
N ASN A 266 0.87 5.60 -33.47
CA ASN A 266 0.29 4.48 -34.21
C ASN A 266 -1.22 4.31 -34.02
N THR A 267 -1.88 5.19 -33.25
CA THR A 267 -3.30 5.08 -32.92
C THR A 267 -4.05 6.36 -33.30
N GLU A 268 -5.20 6.21 -33.95
CA GLU A 268 -6.06 7.36 -34.29
C GLU A 268 -6.62 8.05 -33.06
N LYS A 269 -6.94 7.27 -32.02
CA LYS A 269 -7.60 7.71 -30.80
C LYS A 269 -6.79 7.32 -29.55
N PRO A 270 -5.64 7.93 -29.32
CA PRO A 270 -4.76 7.53 -28.24
C PRO A 270 -5.40 7.69 -26.84
N LEU A 271 -6.27 8.69 -26.63
CA LEU A 271 -7.00 8.85 -25.37
C LEU A 271 -8.02 7.73 -25.08
N GLU A 272 -8.50 7.00 -26.09
CA GLU A 272 -9.37 5.84 -25.90
C GLU A 272 -8.58 4.57 -25.57
N LYS A 273 -7.28 4.55 -25.89
CA LYS A 273 -6.38 3.41 -25.67
C LYS A 273 -5.57 3.55 -24.40
N ALA A 274 -4.95 4.70 -24.17
CA ALA A 274 -4.27 4.98 -22.91
C ALA A 274 -5.26 4.92 -21.75
N ALA A 275 -4.82 4.37 -20.64
CA ALA A 275 -5.66 4.11 -19.50
C ALA A 275 -4.91 4.33 -18.18
N TYR A 276 -5.67 4.47 -17.10
CA TYR A 276 -5.18 4.55 -15.74
C TYR A 276 -6.04 3.70 -14.81
N CYS A 277 -5.47 3.33 -13.68
CA CYS A 277 -6.16 2.69 -12.58
C CYS A 277 -5.56 3.19 -11.27
N PHE A 278 -6.39 3.35 -10.26
CA PHE A 278 -5.95 3.56 -8.88
C PHE A 278 -6.13 2.24 -8.13
N GLU A 279 -5.06 1.77 -7.54
CA GLU A 279 -5.02 0.48 -6.85
C GLU A 279 -4.13 0.58 -5.63
N ASP A 280 -4.62 0.23 -4.46
CA ASP A 280 -3.81 0.10 -3.25
C ASP A 280 -3.07 -1.24 -3.31
N ILE A 281 -1.88 -1.21 -3.89
CA ILE A 281 -1.02 -2.41 -4.08
C ILE A 281 -0.38 -2.80 -2.76
N THR A 282 -0.03 -1.81 -1.95
CA THR A 282 0.70 -2.00 -0.69
C THR A 282 -0.19 -2.36 0.49
N GLY A 283 -1.51 -2.19 0.36
CA GLY A 283 -2.48 -2.43 1.44
C GLY A 283 -2.44 -1.37 2.54
N ASP A 284 -1.74 -0.24 2.32
CA ASP A 284 -1.56 0.82 3.31
C ASP A 284 -2.70 1.85 3.33
N GLY A 285 -3.69 1.69 2.46
CA GLY A 285 -4.85 2.57 2.33
C GLY A 285 -4.59 3.81 1.47
N TYR A 286 -3.43 3.90 0.83
CA TYR A 286 -3.12 4.91 -0.19
C TYR A 286 -2.97 4.22 -1.54
N ALA A 287 -3.83 4.59 -2.49
CA ALA A 287 -3.77 3.98 -3.81
C ALA A 287 -2.54 4.46 -4.59
N GLU A 288 -1.86 3.53 -5.26
CA GLU A 288 -0.91 3.81 -6.32
C GLU A 288 -1.66 4.16 -7.61
N LEU A 289 -0.99 4.90 -8.50
CA LEU A 289 -1.46 5.17 -9.85
C LEU A 289 -0.74 4.25 -10.84
N LEU A 290 -1.52 3.40 -11.51
CA LEU A 290 -1.07 2.59 -12.62
C LEU A 290 -1.45 3.26 -13.92
N LEU A 291 -0.52 3.29 -14.88
CA LEU A 291 -0.77 3.76 -16.24
C LEU A 291 -0.51 2.61 -17.23
N GLY A 292 -1.39 2.45 -18.23
CA GLY A 292 -1.31 1.33 -19.17
C GLY A 292 -2.23 1.50 -20.36
N CYS A 293 -2.75 0.39 -20.86
CA CYS A 293 -3.61 0.31 -22.04
C CYS A 293 -4.89 -0.48 -21.73
N VAL A 294 -6.04 -0.04 -22.25
CA VAL A 294 -7.33 -0.72 -22.07
C VAL A 294 -7.36 -2.16 -22.62
N ASP A 295 -6.45 -2.50 -23.54
CA ASP A 295 -6.45 -3.79 -24.26
C ASP A 295 -5.50 -4.82 -23.61
N GLY A 296 -4.81 -4.49 -22.52
CA GLY A 296 -3.84 -5.39 -21.87
C GLY A 296 -3.79 -5.22 -20.36
N ASP A 297 -3.01 -6.07 -19.70
CA ASP A 297 -2.79 -6.03 -18.25
C ASP A 297 -1.37 -5.59 -17.90
N GLU A 298 -0.62 -5.06 -18.89
CA GLU A 298 0.72 -4.49 -18.69
C GLU A 298 0.64 -3.09 -18.09
N ILE A 299 1.46 -2.86 -17.07
CA ILE A 299 1.67 -1.54 -16.46
C ILE A 299 2.84 -0.87 -17.18
N TYR A 300 2.58 0.28 -17.80
CA TYR A 300 3.60 1.06 -18.48
C TYR A 300 4.35 2.00 -17.53
N ASP A 301 3.65 2.59 -16.57
CA ASP A 301 4.23 3.39 -15.50
C ASP A 301 3.48 3.13 -14.20
N LEU A 302 4.21 3.14 -13.09
CA LEU A 302 3.68 3.12 -11.73
C LEU A 302 4.14 4.36 -10.99
N TYR A 303 3.22 4.98 -10.25
CA TYR A 303 3.50 6.07 -9.32
C TYR A 303 3.01 5.69 -7.93
N ALA A 304 3.86 5.91 -6.93
CA ALA A 304 3.54 5.69 -5.53
C ALA A 304 3.31 7.03 -4.79
N PRO A 305 2.51 7.03 -3.70
CA PRO A 305 2.31 8.19 -2.84
C PRO A 305 3.45 8.27 -1.81
N VAL A 306 4.46 9.07 -2.07
CA VAL A 306 5.59 9.28 -1.13
C VAL A 306 5.53 10.70 -0.58
N ASP A 307 5.46 10.85 0.74
CA ASP A 307 5.34 12.16 1.41
C ASP A 307 4.23 13.05 0.82
N GLY A 308 3.07 12.44 0.50
CA GLY A 308 1.92 13.13 -0.09
C GLY A 308 2.15 13.63 -1.53
N LYS A 309 3.11 13.08 -2.25
CA LYS A 309 3.43 13.40 -3.64
C LYS A 309 3.42 12.16 -4.51
N ALA A 310 3.01 12.32 -5.75
CA ALA A 310 3.17 11.28 -6.77
C ALA A 310 4.65 11.14 -7.15
N VAL A 311 5.26 10.00 -6.84
CA VAL A 311 6.64 9.68 -7.20
C VAL A 311 6.66 8.52 -8.19
N HIS A 312 7.38 8.67 -9.30
CA HIS A 312 7.50 7.64 -10.32
C HIS A 312 8.35 6.48 -9.83
N VAL A 313 7.84 5.25 -9.94
CA VAL A 313 8.48 4.02 -9.44
C VAL A 313 9.24 3.30 -10.55
N PHE A 314 8.57 3.03 -11.68
CA PHE A 314 9.18 2.37 -12.82
C PHE A 314 8.55 2.76 -14.16
N GLU A 315 9.31 2.53 -15.23
CA GLU A 315 8.88 2.60 -16.61
C GLU A 315 8.92 1.20 -17.25
N GLY A 316 7.79 0.76 -17.80
CA GLY A 316 7.69 -0.45 -18.62
C GLY A 316 7.97 -0.17 -20.09
N THR A 317 8.50 -1.16 -20.80
CA THR A 317 8.79 -1.10 -22.23
C THR A 317 8.39 -2.42 -22.92
N GLU A 318 8.46 -2.49 -24.26
CA GLU A 318 8.17 -3.73 -25.01
C GLU A 318 8.97 -4.98 -24.54
N ARG A 319 10.08 -4.77 -23.81
CA ARG A 319 10.94 -5.84 -23.31
C ARG A 319 11.12 -5.85 -21.80
N ALA A 320 10.45 -4.96 -21.11
CA ALA A 320 10.47 -4.80 -19.66
C ALA A 320 9.02 -4.58 -19.21
N CYS A 321 8.26 -5.67 -19.08
CA CYS A 321 6.84 -5.65 -18.81
C CYS A 321 6.56 -5.89 -17.32
N TYR A 322 5.67 -5.12 -16.75
CA TYR A 322 5.24 -5.22 -15.37
C TYR A 322 3.76 -5.59 -15.29
N TYR A 323 3.41 -6.41 -14.30
CA TYR A 323 2.06 -6.93 -14.10
C TYR A 323 1.74 -6.99 -12.60
N LEU A 324 0.47 -6.86 -12.24
CA LEU A 324 -0.01 -7.34 -10.95
C LEU A 324 -0.29 -8.85 -11.02
N THR A 325 -0.11 -9.53 -9.90
CA THR A 325 -0.48 -10.93 -9.76
C THR A 325 -1.65 -11.10 -8.78
N ASP A 326 -2.18 -12.29 -8.67
CA ASP A 326 -3.18 -12.65 -7.65
C ASP A 326 -2.57 -12.72 -6.23
N GLN A 327 -1.25 -12.58 -6.10
CA GLN A 327 -0.56 -12.38 -4.82
C GLN A 327 -0.54 -10.89 -4.48
N MET A 328 -1.06 -10.54 -3.31
CA MET A 328 -1.09 -9.16 -2.83
C MET A 328 0.33 -8.62 -2.62
N GLU A 329 0.46 -7.29 -2.67
CA GLU A 329 1.70 -6.53 -2.39
C GLU A 329 2.86 -6.84 -3.34
N THR A 330 2.59 -7.48 -4.49
CA THR A 330 3.66 -7.87 -5.42
C THR A 330 3.45 -7.38 -6.84
N VAL A 331 4.57 -7.03 -7.47
CA VAL A 331 4.65 -6.66 -8.89
C VAL A 331 5.55 -7.67 -9.60
N LEU A 332 5.01 -8.34 -10.62
CA LEU A 332 5.77 -9.23 -11.48
C LEU A 332 6.43 -8.45 -12.61
N TYR A 333 7.73 -8.48 -12.68
CA TYR A 333 8.52 -8.03 -13.81
C TYR A 333 8.85 -9.19 -14.76
N ARG A 334 8.69 -8.99 -16.05
CA ARG A 334 9.14 -9.88 -17.12
C ARG A 334 10.06 -9.15 -18.08
N GLY A 335 11.33 -9.51 -18.07
CA GLY A 335 12.36 -8.92 -18.92
C GLY A 335 12.88 -9.87 -19.99
N SER A 336 13.25 -9.33 -21.17
CA SER A 336 13.85 -10.09 -22.25
C SER A 336 15.04 -9.35 -22.88
N GLY A 337 16.21 -9.97 -22.83
CA GLY A 337 17.41 -9.51 -23.55
C GLY A 337 17.58 -10.17 -24.93
N GLY A 338 16.59 -10.92 -25.41
CA GLY A 338 16.62 -11.66 -26.68
C GLY A 338 16.42 -13.15 -26.50
N ALA A 339 16.73 -13.94 -27.53
CA ALA A 339 16.45 -15.40 -27.53
C ALA A 339 17.24 -16.19 -26.50
N LYS A 340 18.34 -15.65 -25.96
CA LYS A 340 19.23 -16.32 -25.00
C LYS A 340 19.13 -15.76 -23.58
N TYR A 341 18.31 -14.73 -23.34
CA TYR A 341 18.19 -14.14 -22.00
C TYR A 341 16.74 -13.74 -21.71
N GLY A 342 16.27 -14.18 -20.55
CA GLY A 342 14.97 -13.81 -20.00
C GLY A 342 15.00 -13.81 -18.49
N VAL A 343 14.20 -12.95 -17.90
CA VAL A 343 14.10 -12.84 -16.43
C VAL A 343 12.64 -12.62 -16.02
N ASN A 344 12.24 -13.27 -14.93
CA ASN A 344 11.00 -13.01 -14.22
C ASN A 344 11.37 -12.68 -12.78
N THR A 345 10.97 -11.53 -12.28
CA THR A 345 11.26 -11.07 -10.92
C THR A 345 9.97 -10.70 -10.20
N ILE A 346 9.81 -11.17 -8.98
CA ILE A 346 8.80 -10.65 -8.06
C ILE A 346 9.44 -9.55 -7.24
N TYR A 347 8.80 -8.39 -7.26
CA TYR A 347 9.11 -7.26 -6.41
C TYR A 347 8.01 -7.05 -5.38
N SER A 348 8.38 -6.65 -4.17
CA SER A 348 7.47 -5.96 -3.25
C SER A 348 7.67 -4.44 -3.37
N LEU A 349 6.60 -3.70 -3.17
CA LEU A 349 6.62 -2.25 -3.05
C LEU A 349 6.34 -1.93 -1.57
N PRO A 350 7.32 -1.42 -0.81
CA PRO A 350 7.05 -0.97 0.55
C PRO A 350 6.07 0.21 0.57
N ALA A 351 5.22 0.27 1.57
CA ALA A 351 4.26 1.34 1.75
C ALA A 351 4.93 2.72 1.69
N GLN A 352 4.30 3.65 0.99
CA GLN A 352 4.77 5.04 0.81
C GLN A 352 6.23 5.15 0.34
N SER A 353 6.67 4.20 -0.49
CA SER A 353 8.01 4.15 -1.07
C SER A 353 7.94 4.09 -2.59
N ALA A 354 8.96 4.62 -3.26
CA ALA A 354 9.17 4.42 -4.69
C ALA A 354 10.25 3.36 -4.99
N ASP A 355 10.83 2.75 -3.97
CA ASP A 355 11.91 1.77 -4.10
C ASP A 355 11.33 0.34 -4.07
N MET A 356 11.26 -0.31 -5.22
CA MET A 356 10.89 -1.72 -5.29
C MET A 356 12.00 -2.62 -4.75
N VAL A 357 11.62 -3.61 -3.95
CA VAL A 357 12.54 -4.60 -3.38
C VAL A 357 12.40 -5.93 -4.11
N SER A 358 13.46 -6.40 -4.77
CA SER A 358 13.49 -7.72 -5.40
C SER A 358 13.40 -8.81 -4.35
N GLN A 359 12.40 -9.68 -4.48
CA GLN A 359 12.20 -10.82 -3.60
C GLN A 359 12.87 -12.08 -4.15
N ILE A 360 12.68 -12.31 -5.43
CA ILE A 360 13.24 -13.48 -6.13
C ILE A 360 13.25 -13.21 -7.64
N SER A 361 14.32 -13.61 -8.32
CA SER A 361 14.41 -13.57 -9.78
C SER A 361 14.67 -14.96 -10.35
N LEU A 362 13.90 -15.32 -11.37
CA LEU A 362 14.08 -16.51 -12.17
C LEU A 362 14.70 -16.11 -13.50
N ILE A 363 15.92 -16.56 -13.76
CA ILE A 363 16.72 -16.11 -14.89
C ILE A 363 16.98 -17.27 -15.82
N TYR A 364 16.73 -17.07 -17.11
CA TYR A 364 17.22 -17.91 -18.20
C TYR A 364 18.39 -17.19 -18.85
N ASP A 365 19.59 -17.78 -18.82
CA ASP A 365 20.80 -17.21 -19.42
C ASP A 365 21.59 -18.29 -20.19
N GLY A 366 21.25 -18.43 -21.46
CA GLY A 366 21.91 -19.35 -22.39
C GLY A 366 23.26 -18.85 -22.90
N GLU A 367 23.69 -17.62 -22.56
CA GLU A 367 25.05 -17.16 -22.82
C GLU A 367 26.00 -17.55 -21.71
N LYS A 368 25.51 -17.57 -20.47
CA LYS A 368 26.26 -17.98 -19.30
C LYS A 368 26.47 -19.48 -19.25
N ASP A 369 25.43 -20.27 -19.51
CA ASP A 369 25.51 -21.73 -19.63
C ASP A 369 24.46 -22.24 -20.65
N GLU A 370 24.95 -22.64 -21.83
CA GLU A 370 24.07 -23.13 -22.90
C GLU A 370 23.42 -24.50 -22.56
N LYS A 371 24.03 -25.29 -21.67
CA LYS A 371 23.54 -26.63 -21.31
C LYS A 371 22.59 -26.61 -20.13
N ASN A 372 22.81 -25.67 -19.20
CA ASN A 372 21.96 -25.49 -18.03
C ASN A 372 21.70 -23.98 -17.80
N PRO A 373 20.84 -23.35 -18.61
CA PRO A 373 20.65 -21.89 -18.61
C PRO A 373 19.74 -21.37 -17.47
N TRP A 374 19.32 -22.21 -16.55
CA TRP A 374 18.33 -21.90 -15.53
C TRP A 374 18.99 -21.51 -14.22
N PHE A 375 18.67 -20.30 -13.73
CA PHE A 375 19.22 -19.75 -12.50
C PHE A 375 18.13 -19.14 -11.65
N ILE A 376 18.35 -19.12 -10.32
CA ILE A 376 17.54 -18.38 -9.34
C ILE A 376 18.46 -17.41 -8.59
N ASP A 377 17.97 -16.19 -8.39
CA ASP A 377 18.56 -15.19 -7.50
C ASP A 377 17.57 -14.95 -6.36
N TYR A 378 17.93 -15.34 -5.13
CA TYR A 378 17.13 -15.14 -3.93
C TYR A 378 17.56 -13.84 -3.25
N GLY A 379 16.75 -12.78 -3.38
CA GLY A 379 17.00 -11.50 -2.69
C GLY A 379 17.64 -10.40 -3.54
N GLY A 380 17.81 -10.61 -4.84
CA GLY A 380 18.17 -9.56 -5.78
C GLY A 380 19.60 -9.05 -5.72
N ASP A 381 20.52 -9.81 -5.13
CA ASP A 381 21.94 -9.47 -5.00
C ASP A 381 22.80 -9.95 -6.19
N MET A 382 22.16 -10.49 -7.22
CA MET A 382 22.77 -11.08 -8.43
C MET A 382 23.62 -12.32 -8.14
N THR A 383 23.40 -12.99 -7.00
CA THR A 383 23.99 -14.29 -6.68
C THR A 383 23.18 -15.39 -7.35
N LEU A 384 23.61 -15.80 -8.55
CA LEU A 384 22.87 -16.76 -9.38
C LEU A 384 23.14 -18.19 -8.95
N GLU A 385 22.14 -18.90 -8.42
CA GLU A 385 22.17 -20.32 -8.15
C GLU A 385 21.69 -21.11 -9.38
N PRO A 386 22.51 -22.02 -9.95
CA PRO A 386 22.07 -22.88 -11.05
C PRO A 386 21.06 -23.92 -10.56
N VAL A 387 19.95 -24.06 -11.30
CA VAL A 387 18.87 -25.01 -10.96
C VAL A 387 18.50 -25.85 -12.19
N THR A 388 17.67 -26.89 -11.99
CA THR A 388 17.09 -27.63 -13.11
C THR A 388 15.91 -26.87 -13.71
N GLU A 389 15.56 -27.14 -14.96
CA GLU A 389 14.38 -26.61 -15.63
C GLU A 389 13.10 -26.90 -14.85
N GLU A 390 12.97 -28.12 -14.27
CA GLU A 390 11.81 -28.47 -13.47
C GLU A 390 11.68 -27.57 -12.22
N LYS A 391 12.81 -27.32 -11.53
CA LYS A 391 12.82 -26.45 -10.34
C LYS A 391 12.50 -25.02 -10.71
N TRP A 392 13.04 -24.52 -11.81
CA TRP A 392 12.76 -23.19 -12.30
C TRP A 392 11.26 -23.01 -12.63
N ASN A 393 10.66 -23.99 -13.34
CA ASN A 393 9.24 -23.98 -13.67
C ASN A 393 8.34 -24.13 -12.42
N GLU A 394 8.74 -24.95 -11.43
CA GLU A 394 8.05 -25.02 -10.14
C GLU A 394 8.00 -23.65 -9.46
N MET A 395 9.15 -22.96 -9.42
CA MET A 395 9.22 -21.63 -8.81
C MET A 395 8.43 -20.57 -9.59
N LEU A 396 8.47 -20.63 -10.94
CA LEU A 396 7.66 -19.73 -11.77
C LEU A 396 6.15 -19.90 -11.49
N GLY A 397 5.70 -21.13 -11.28
CA GLY A 397 4.31 -21.40 -10.89
C GLY A 397 3.89 -20.82 -9.53
N ARG A 398 4.85 -20.43 -8.69
CA ARG A 398 4.59 -19.79 -7.40
C ARG A 398 4.45 -18.26 -7.51
N PHE A 399 4.76 -17.66 -8.66
CA PHE A 399 4.64 -16.21 -8.87
C PHE A 399 3.19 -15.75 -9.01
N GLY A 400 2.24 -16.68 -9.00
CA GLY A 400 0.81 -16.40 -9.16
C GLY A 400 0.41 -16.17 -10.62
N GLU A 401 -0.88 -15.98 -10.81
CA GLU A 401 -1.44 -15.65 -12.13
C GLU A 401 -1.49 -14.12 -12.32
N ILE A 402 -1.27 -13.66 -13.54
CA ILE A 402 -1.43 -12.22 -13.87
C ILE A 402 -2.88 -11.84 -13.62
N ARG A 403 -3.08 -10.84 -12.78
CA ARG A 403 -4.38 -10.30 -12.44
C ARG A 403 -4.83 -9.29 -13.49
N LYS A 404 -6.07 -9.39 -13.89
CA LYS A 404 -6.69 -8.40 -14.76
C LYS A 404 -6.85 -7.06 -14.04
N ILE A 405 -6.48 -5.97 -14.73
CA ILE A 405 -6.64 -4.60 -14.23
C ILE A 405 -7.91 -3.99 -14.81
N GLU A 406 -8.71 -3.36 -13.97
CA GLU A 406 -9.92 -2.62 -14.36
C GLU A 406 -9.55 -1.21 -14.81
N TRP A 407 -9.09 -1.10 -16.05
CA TRP A 407 -8.62 0.14 -16.63
C TRP A 407 -9.73 1.17 -16.88
N ILE A 408 -9.46 2.43 -16.51
CA ILE A 408 -10.27 3.60 -16.88
C ILE A 408 -9.61 4.27 -18.07
N PRO A 409 -10.30 4.39 -19.24
CA PRO A 409 -9.72 5.08 -20.38
C PRO A 409 -9.38 6.54 -20.06
N LEU A 410 -8.21 7.00 -20.50
CA LEU A 410 -7.71 8.34 -20.20
C LEU A 410 -8.64 9.45 -20.73
N LYS A 411 -9.43 9.19 -21.78
CA LYS A 411 -10.47 10.13 -22.26
C LYS A 411 -11.50 10.50 -21.19
N ASP A 412 -11.67 9.66 -20.18
CA ASP A 412 -12.66 9.85 -19.11
C ASP A 412 -12.13 10.68 -17.93
N TRP A 413 -10.82 10.97 -17.90
CA TRP A 413 -10.17 11.78 -16.87
C TRP A 413 -10.69 13.23 -16.76
N LYS A 414 -11.11 13.83 -17.87
CA LYS A 414 -11.56 15.22 -17.94
C LYS A 414 -13.08 15.38 -18.12
N LYS A 415 -13.87 14.41 -17.73
CA LYS A 415 -15.32 14.47 -17.79
C LYS A 415 -15.96 15.04 -16.54
#